data_c0d7238e262e8b4144f9ca721eb7ef1d
#
_entry.id   c0d7238e262e8b4144f9ca721eb7ef1d
#
_cell.length_a   1.000
_cell.length_b   1.000
_cell.length_c   1.000
_cell.angle_alpha   90.00
_cell.angle_beta   90.00
_cell.angle_gamma   90.00
#
_symmetry.space_group_name_H-M   'P 1'
#
loop_
_entity.id
_entity.type
_entity.pdbx_description
1 polymer ?
#
loop_
_entity_poly.entity_id
_entity_poly.type
_entity_poly.pdbx_seq_one_letter_code
_entity_poly.pdbx_strand_id
1 'polypeptide(L)'
;MFTLEIIKAIVLGIVEGLTEWLPVSSTGHMILVDEFMSLNVSKAFMDMFLVVIQLGAILAVVALNFDRLNPFSKRKTYLKKRQTISLWGKVIVGCIPAAVIGLAFNDYMEEHFMNAQVVAFTLILYGVLFIIVENYNKHRTPSIKDIDYLDYKTMLKVTLKI
;
A
#
# COMPACT_ATOMS: atom_id res chain seq x y z
N MET A 1 32.91 5.29 2.12
CA MET A 1 31.74 6.06 2.62
C MET A 1 30.61 6.04 1.59
N PHE A 2 30.82 6.53 0.36
CA PHE A 2 29.80 6.54 -0.71
C PHE A 2 29.22 5.16 -1.04
N THR A 3 30.05 4.12 -1.14
CA THR A 3 29.64 2.74 -1.45
C THR A 3 28.69 2.15 -0.40
N LEU A 4 28.89 2.49 0.88
CA LEU A 4 28.05 2.01 1.97
C LEU A 4 26.65 2.62 1.90
N GLU A 5 26.54 3.91 1.56
CA GLU A 5 25.24 4.57 1.41
C GLU A 5 24.46 4.02 0.22
N ILE A 6 25.14 3.65 -0.86
CA ILE A 6 24.51 2.95 -2.00
C ILE A 6 23.95 1.59 -1.56
N ILE A 7 24.73 0.81 -0.80
CA ILE A 7 24.27 -0.49 -0.32
C ILE A 7 23.03 -0.34 0.58
N LYS A 8 23.03 0.61 1.50
CA LYS A 8 21.88 0.92 2.35
C LYS A 8 20.66 1.31 1.50
N ALA A 9 20.84 2.18 0.51
CA ALA A 9 19.76 2.58 -0.39
C ALA A 9 19.18 1.39 -1.18
N ILE A 10 20.02 0.46 -1.63
CA ILE A 10 19.59 -0.77 -2.30
C ILE A 10 18.78 -1.65 -1.33
N VAL A 11 19.25 -1.84 -0.09
CA VAL A 11 18.53 -2.62 0.91
C VAL A 11 17.17 -2.01 1.20
N LEU A 12 17.10 -0.69 1.41
CA LEU A 12 15.85 0.04 1.59
C LEU A 12 14.90 -0.15 0.40
N GLY A 13 15.39 -0.05 -0.83
CA GLY A 13 14.59 -0.29 -2.03
C GLY A 13 14.07 -1.73 -2.14
N ILE A 14 14.84 -2.72 -1.68
CA ILE A 14 14.40 -4.13 -1.63
C ILE A 14 13.31 -4.30 -0.57
N VAL A 15 13.49 -3.74 0.63
CA VAL A 15 12.49 -3.81 1.70
C VAL A 15 11.19 -3.17 1.24
N GLU A 16 11.24 -1.97 0.67
CA GLU A 16 10.08 -1.27 0.10
C GLU A 16 9.37 -2.13 -0.96
N GLY A 17 10.12 -2.62 -1.95
CA GLY A 17 9.57 -3.44 -3.03
C GLY A 17 8.90 -4.73 -2.55
N LEU A 18 9.40 -5.35 -1.48
CA LEU A 18 8.79 -6.56 -0.91
C LEU A 18 7.57 -6.24 -0.05
N THR A 19 7.65 -5.21 0.79
CA THR A 19 6.59 -4.88 1.76
C THR A 19 5.43 -4.14 1.12
N GLU A 20 5.65 -3.38 0.04
CA GLU A 20 4.57 -2.73 -0.72
C GLU A 20 3.63 -3.72 -1.39
N TRP A 21 4.11 -4.91 -1.73
CA TRP A 21 3.27 -5.95 -2.33
C TRP A 21 2.50 -6.78 -1.31
N LEU A 22 2.85 -6.65 -0.05
CA LEU A 22 2.20 -7.34 1.05
C LEU A 22 1.35 -6.36 1.87
N PRO A 23 0.23 -6.77 2.46
CA PRO A 23 -0.62 -5.90 3.28
C PRO A 23 -0.01 -5.71 4.70
N VAL A 24 1.25 -5.25 4.77
CA VAL A 24 2.04 -5.21 6.03
C VAL A 24 2.62 -3.83 6.36
N SER A 25 2.21 -2.78 5.65
CA SER A 25 2.72 -1.41 5.78
C SER A 25 4.22 -1.27 5.42
N SER A 26 4.50 -0.90 4.18
CA SER A 26 5.87 -0.62 3.71
C SER A 26 6.50 0.53 4.48
N THR A 27 5.79 1.64 4.67
CA THR A 27 6.25 2.80 5.45
C THR A 27 6.67 2.41 6.88
N GLY A 28 5.88 1.56 7.54
CA GLY A 28 6.23 1.05 8.87
C GLY A 28 7.54 0.27 8.89
N HIS A 29 7.75 -0.59 7.89
CA HIS A 29 9.01 -1.35 7.77
C HIS A 29 10.19 -0.43 7.46
N MET A 30 9.99 0.59 6.62
CA MET A 30 11.05 1.57 6.30
C MET A 30 11.49 2.34 7.54
N ILE A 31 10.55 2.79 8.38
CA ILE A 31 10.85 3.47 9.66
C ILE A 31 11.70 2.56 10.57
N LEU A 32 11.34 1.27 10.67
CA LEU A 32 12.10 0.33 11.51
C LEU A 32 13.48 0.03 10.92
N VAL A 33 13.61 -0.12 9.62
CA VAL A 33 14.92 -0.39 8.98
C VAL A 33 15.83 0.84 9.08
N ASP A 34 15.28 2.05 8.95
CA ASP A 34 16.04 3.29 9.08
C ASP A 34 16.65 3.46 10.48
N GLU A 35 16.00 2.95 11.52
CA GLU A 35 16.55 2.94 12.88
C GLU A 35 17.89 2.19 12.99
N PHE A 36 18.05 1.12 12.19
CA PHE A 36 19.27 0.30 12.19
C PHE A 36 20.26 0.67 11.07
N MET A 37 19.76 1.22 9.98
CA MET A 37 20.52 1.45 8.75
C MET A 37 20.27 2.83 8.15
N SER A 38 20.22 3.88 8.98
CA SER A 38 19.96 5.25 8.52
C SER A 38 20.92 5.69 7.41
N LEU A 39 20.38 6.32 6.37
CA LEU A 39 21.15 6.99 5.34
C LEU A 39 21.69 8.33 5.89
N ASN A 40 22.97 8.60 5.64
CA ASN A 40 23.59 9.87 6.02
C ASN A 40 23.24 10.95 4.97
N VAL A 41 21.97 11.34 4.92
CA VAL A 41 21.41 12.31 3.99
C VAL A 41 20.53 13.31 4.73
N SER A 42 20.17 14.41 4.06
CA SER A 42 19.21 15.35 4.64
C SER A 42 17.81 14.73 4.75
N LYS A 43 16.99 15.17 5.73
CA LYS A 43 15.60 14.73 5.89
C LYS A 43 14.81 14.91 4.58
N ALA A 44 14.92 16.06 3.95
CA ALA A 44 14.24 16.34 2.68
C ALA A 44 14.63 15.37 1.56
N PHE A 45 15.89 14.93 1.51
CA PHE A 45 16.33 13.91 0.56
C PHE A 45 15.71 12.54 0.91
N MET A 46 15.71 12.16 2.19
CA MET A 46 15.13 10.90 2.64
C MET A 46 13.64 10.82 2.32
N ASP A 47 12.88 11.87 2.61
CA ASP A 47 11.45 11.94 2.31
C ASP A 47 11.20 11.78 0.79
N MET A 48 11.96 12.48 -0.04
CA MET A 48 11.89 12.31 -1.50
C MET A 48 12.28 10.90 -1.95
N PHE A 49 13.34 10.33 -1.37
CA PHE A 49 13.82 9.00 -1.71
C PHE A 49 12.77 7.92 -1.43
N LEU A 50 12.11 7.97 -0.27
CA LEU A 50 11.04 7.04 0.08
C LEU A 50 9.87 7.09 -0.92
N VAL A 51 9.46 8.29 -1.31
CA VAL A 51 8.40 8.45 -2.34
C VAL A 51 8.83 7.88 -3.69
N VAL A 52 10.08 8.06 -4.08
CA VAL A 52 10.60 7.57 -5.37
C VAL A 52 10.67 6.04 -5.40
N ILE A 53 11.15 5.38 -4.34
CA ILE A 53 11.22 3.91 -4.31
C ILE A 53 9.81 3.30 -4.24
N GLN A 54 8.87 3.91 -3.51
CA GLN A 54 7.46 3.52 -3.48
C GLN A 54 6.83 3.64 -4.87
N LEU A 55 7.08 4.74 -5.58
CA LEU A 55 6.63 4.89 -6.96
C LEU A 55 7.19 3.77 -7.86
N GLY A 56 8.45 3.37 -7.66
CA GLY A 56 9.06 2.24 -8.37
C GLY A 56 8.30 0.93 -8.14
N ALA A 57 7.94 0.61 -6.89
CA ALA A 57 7.16 -0.56 -6.54
C ALA A 57 5.75 -0.53 -7.18
N ILE A 58 5.07 0.63 -7.13
CA ILE A 58 3.76 0.83 -7.77
C ILE A 58 3.84 0.64 -9.30
N LEU A 59 4.86 1.21 -9.94
CA LEU A 59 5.06 1.07 -11.39
C LEU A 59 5.32 -0.38 -11.79
N ALA A 60 6.01 -1.17 -10.97
CA ALA A 60 6.18 -2.60 -11.21
C ALA A 60 4.83 -3.35 -11.22
N VAL A 61 3.93 -3.04 -10.28
CA VAL A 61 2.56 -3.60 -10.26
C VAL A 61 1.79 -3.20 -11.51
N VAL A 62 1.88 -1.93 -11.91
CA VAL A 62 1.22 -1.42 -13.13
C VAL A 62 1.76 -2.14 -14.37
N ALA A 63 3.09 -2.31 -14.48
CA ALA A 63 3.71 -2.99 -15.61
C ALA A 63 3.27 -4.46 -15.71
N LEU A 64 3.28 -5.20 -14.60
CA LEU A 64 2.88 -6.60 -14.55
C LEU A 64 1.39 -6.81 -14.84
N ASN A 65 0.54 -5.86 -14.46
CA ASN A 65 -0.90 -5.93 -14.65
C ASN A 65 -1.41 -5.01 -15.77
N PHE A 66 -0.52 -4.54 -16.65
CA PHE A 66 -0.86 -3.51 -17.65
C PHE A 66 -2.07 -3.90 -18.51
N ASP A 67 -2.14 -5.11 -19.03
CA ASP A 67 -3.26 -5.57 -19.82
C ASP A 67 -4.59 -5.58 -19.03
N ARG A 68 -4.55 -5.89 -17.73
CA ARG A 68 -5.72 -5.86 -16.84
C ARG A 68 -6.19 -4.43 -16.56
N LEU A 69 -5.25 -3.53 -16.33
CA LEU A 69 -5.51 -2.15 -15.91
C LEU A 69 -5.83 -1.21 -17.08
N ASN A 70 -5.35 -1.51 -18.30
CA ASN A 70 -5.55 -0.65 -19.45
C ASN A 70 -6.95 -0.84 -20.10
N PRO A 71 -7.86 0.14 -19.97
CA PRO A 71 -9.19 0.07 -20.57
C PRO A 71 -9.17 0.25 -22.10
N PHE A 72 -8.09 0.83 -22.65
CA PHE A 72 -7.96 1.16 -24.07
C PHE A 72 -7.31 0.03 -24.91
N SER A 73 -6.93 -1.08 -24.27
CA SER A 73 -6.30 -2.21 -24.96
C SER A 73 -7.17 -2.70 -26.13
N LYS A 74 -6.56 -2.81 -27.31
CA LYS A 74 -7.21 -3.35 -28.52
C LYS A 74 -7.58 -4.84 -28.39
N ARG A 75 -6.95 -5.55 -27.47
CA ARG A 75 -7.18 -6.99 -27.17
C ARG A 75 -8.44 -7.22 -26.32
N LYS A 76 -9.00 -6.17 -25.70
CA LYS A 76 -10.18 -6.28 -24.84
C LYS A 76 -11.49 -6.13 -25.64
N THR A 77 -12.44 -7.01 -25.33
CA THR A 77 -13.83 -6.86 -25.77
C THR A 77 -14.49 -5.63 -25.12
N TYR A 78 -15.51 -5.08 -25.70
CA TYR A 78 -16.27 -3.93 -25.16
C TYR A 78 -16.69 -4.14 -23.70
N LEU A 79 -17.18 -5.33 -23.34
CA LEU A 79 -17.57 -5.67 -21.97
C LEU A 79 -16.38 -5.61 -21.01
N LYS A 80 -15.21 -6.15 -21.39
CA LYS A 80 -13.99 -6.11 -20.58
C LYS A 80 -13.47 -4.68 -20.39
N LYS A 81 -13.59 -3.81 -21.39
CA LYS A 81 -13.24 -2.40 -21.28
C LYS A 81 -14.13 -1.70 -20.24
N ARG A 82 -15.45 -1.92 -20.32
CA ARG A 82 -16.42 -1.37 -19.37
C ARG A 82 -16.16 -1.87 -17.94
N GLN A 83 -15.82 -3.14 -17.76
CA GLN A 83 -15.42 -3.70 -16.45
C GLN A 83 -14.16 -3.01 -15.91
N THR A 84 -13.14 -2.80 -16.75
CA THR A 84 -11.92 -2.09 -16.35
C THR A 84 -12.21 -0.65 -15.92
N ILE A 85 -13.06 0.09 -16.64
CA ILE A 85 -13.47 1.45 -16.25
C ILE A 85 -14.26 1.43 -14.94
N SER A 86 -15.17 0.46 -14.78
CA SER A 86 -15.92 0.29 -13.53
C SER A 86 -14.98 -0.03 -12.35
N LEU A 87 -13.94 -0.86 -12.56
CA LEU A 87 -12.91 -1.12 -11.57
C LEU A 87 -12.22 0.17 -11.12
N TRP A 88 -11.78 1.00 -12.06
CA TRP A 88 -11.18 2.29 -11.74
C TRP A 88 -12.12 3.20 -10.95
N GLY A 89 -13.39 3.27 -11.36
CA GLY A 89 -14.41 4.02 -10.61
C GLY A 89 -14.58 3.53 -9.17
N LYS A 90 -14.60 2.21 -8.95
CA LYS A 90 -14.69 1.60 -7.61
C LYS A 90 -13.47 1.93 -6.77
N VAL A 91 -12.26 1.83 -7.33
CA VAL A 91 -11.01 2.20 -6.65
C VAL A 91 -11.04 3.66 -6.23
N ILE A 92 -11.39 4.58 -7.13
CA ILE A 92 -11.49 6.01 -6.81
C ILE A 92 -12.47 6.25 -5.66
N VAL A 93 -13.68 5.70 -5.73
CA VAL A 93 -14.70 5.85 -4.68
C VAL A 93 -14.21 5.26 -3.36
N GLY A 94 -13.52 4.11 -3.38
CA GLY A 94 -12.94 3.50 -2.20
C GLY A 94 -11.80 4.34 -1.56
N CYS A 95 -11.03 5.07 -2.37
CA CYS A 95 -9.95 5.92 -1.87
C CYS A 95 -10.43 7.24 -1.25
N ILE A 96 -11.64 7.73 -1.57
CA ILE A 96 -12.12 9.04 -1.09
C ILE A 96 -12.09 9.17 0.44
N PRO A 97 -12.67 8.24 1.24
CA PRO A 97 -12.66 8.38 2.69
C PRO A 97 -11.25 8.41 3.27
N ALA A 98 -10.37 7.53 2.79
CA ALA A 98 -8.98 7.48 3.24
C ALA A 98 -8.22 8.75 2.86
N ALA A 99 -8.44 9.31 1.68
CA ALA A 99 -7.82 10.56 1.25
C ALA A 99 -8.30 11.75 2.10
N VAL A 100 -9.60 11.86 2.38
CA VAL A 100 -10.15 12.95 3.20
C VAL A 100 -9.61 12.89 4.63
N ILE A 101 -9.62 11.71 5.25
CA ILE A 101 -9.11 11.53 6.62
C ILE A 101 -7.59 11.71 6.64
N GLY A 102 -6.86 11.11 5.71
CA GLY A 102 -5.41 11.22 5.62
C GLY A 102 -4.94 12.66 5.48
N LEU A 103 -5.52 13.42 4.55
CA LEU A 103 -5.16 14.83 4.36
C LEU A 103 -5.53 15.71 5.56
N ALA A 104 -6.65 15.43 6.24
CA ALA A 104 -7.08 16.22 7.39
C ALA A 104 -6.23 15.97 8.66
N PHE A 105 -5.69 14.76 8.82
CA PHE A 105 -4.99 14.34 10.03
C PHE A 105 -3.51 13.99 9.79
N ASN A 106 -2.97 14.25 8.61
CA ASN A 106 -1.60 13.88 8.24
C ASN A 106 -0.57 14.37 9.27
N ASP A 107 -0.57 15.66 9.56
CA ASP A 107 0.41 16.29 10.45
C ASP A 107 0.32 15.73 11.88
N TYR A 108 -0.90 15.51 12.37
CA TYR A 108 -1.13 14.90 13.68
C TYR A 108 -0.63 13.45 13.74
N MET A 109 -0.87 12.67 12.68
CA MET A 109 -0.41 11.29 12.57
C MET A 109 1.11 11.22 12.49
N GLU A 110 1.74 12.10 11.71
CA GLU A 110 3.18 12.15 11.55
C GLU A 110 3.87 12.49 12.87
N GLU A 111 3.38 13.49 13.58
CA GLU A 111 3.98 13.95 14.84
C GLU A 111 3.86 12.93 15.97
N HIS A 112 2.72 12.23 16.09
CA HIS A 112 2.43 11.41 17.27
C HIS A 112 2.63 9.91 17.04
N PHE A 113 2.47 9.41 15.82
CA PHE A 113 2.44 7.98 15.54
C PHE A 113 3.57 7.47 14.64
N MET A 114 4.25 8.35 13.87
CA MET A 114 5.33 7.94 12.98
C MET A 114 6.69 7.87 13.68
N ASN A 115 6.75 7.17 14.82
CA ASN A 115 7.99 6.85 15.51
C ASN A 115 8.19 5.33 15.59
N ALA A 116 9.45 4.89 15.66
CA ALA A 116 9.81 3.47 15.58
C ALA A 116 9.12 2.60 16.65
N GLN A 117 8.93 3.12 17.86
CA GLN A 117 8.32 2.36 18.97
C GLN A 117 6.82 2.12 18.73
N VAL A 118 6.07 3.17 18.36
CA VAL A 118 4.64 3.06 18.06
C VAL A 118 4.43 2.21 16.84
N VAL A 119 5.26 2.39 15.80
CA VAL A 119 5.20 1.61 14.56
C VAL A 119 5.48 0.12 14.85
N ALA A 120 6.52 -0.21 15.63
CA ALA A 120 6.81 -1.59 16.00
C ALA A 120 5.64 -2.23 16.76
N PHE A 121 5.09 -1.51 17.75
CA PHE A 121 3.94 -2.01 18.51
C PHE A 121 2.72 -2.24 17.64
N THR A 122 2.39 -1.29 16.77
CA THR A 122 1.23 -1.42 15.87
C THR A 122 1.39 -2.53 14.85
N LEU A 123 2.58 -2.72 14.27
CA LEU A 123 2.87 -3.83 13.35
C LEU A 123 2.70 -5.18 14.03
N ILE A 124 3.19 -5.35 15.27
CA ILE A 124 3.01 -6.58 16.04
C ILE A 124 1.53 -6.80 16.34
N LEU A 125 0.83 -5.78 16.85
CA LEU A 125 -0.59 -5.86 17.17
C LEU A 125 -1.43 -6.26 15.96
N TYR A 126 -1.26 -5.56 14.83
CA TYR A 126 -1.99 -5.87 13.60
C TYR A 126 -1.60 -7.22 13.02
N GLY A 127 -0.33 -7.62 13.10
CA GLY A 127 0.12 -8.95 12.68
C GLY A 127 -0.59 -10.07 13.46
N VAL A 128 -0.68 -9.94 14.79
CA VAL A 128 -1.41 -10.88 15.64
C VAL A 128 -2.90 -10.90 15.31
N LEU A 129 -3.53 -9.72 15.18
CA LEU A 129 -4.94 -9.61 14.79
C LEU A 129 -5.20 -10.23 13.42
N PHE A 130 -4.31 -10.03 12.46
CA PHE A 130 -4.42 -10.62 11.13
C PHE A 130 -4.40 -12.15 11.19
N ILE A 131 -3.47 -12.74 11.95
CA ILE A 131 -3.39 -14.20 12.14
C ILE A 131 -4.68 -14.74 12.80
N ILE A 132 -5.21 -14.05 13.81
CA ILE A 132 -6.44 -14.45 14.49
C ILE A 132 -7.61 -14.43 13.50
N VAL A 133 -7.79 -13.34 12.74
CA VAL A 133 -8.87 -13.18 11.77
C VAL A 133 -8.76 -14.20 10.65
N GLU A 134 -7.55 -14.45 10.15
CA GLU A 134 -7.32 -15.45 9.10
C GLU A 134 -7.64 -16.85 9.58
N ASN A 135 -7.18 -17.25 10.77
CA ASN A 135 -7.51 -18.54 11.36
C ASN A 135 -9.02 -18.71 11.60
N TYR A 136 -9.70 -17.65 12.04
CA TYR A 136 -11.16 -17.66 12.22
C TYR A 136 -11.90 -17.83 10.89
N ASN A 137 -11.38 -17.25 9.81
CA ASN A 137 -12.02 -17.30 8.49
C ASN A 137 -11.53 -18.47 7.61
N LYS A 138 -10.54 -19.25 8.02
CA LYS A 138 -9.91 -20.32 7.25
C LYS A 138 -10.90 -21.32 6.62
N HIS A 139 -12.01 -21.57 7.28
CA HIS A 139 -13.05 -22.51 6.81
C HIS A 139 -14.22 -21.81 6.10
N ARG A 140 -14.18 -20.48 5.94
CA ARG A 140 -15.24 -19.73 5.25
C ARG A 140 -14.92 -19.62 3.77
N THR A 141 -15.87 -19.97 2.94
CA THR A 141 -15.79 -19.69 1.50
C THR A 141 -16.14 -18.22 1.27
N PRO A 142 -15.30 -17.44 0.57
CA PRO A 142 -15.61 -16.05 0.30
C PRO A 142 -16.87 -15.95 -0.57
N SER A 143 -17.84 -15.13 -0.15
CA SER A 143 -19.07 -14.86 -0.90
C SER A 143 -18.81 -13.99 -2.15
N ILE A 144 -17.78 -13.16 -2.09
CA ILE A 144 -17.34 -12.31 -3.21
C ILE A 144 -15.87 -12.64 -3.50
N LYS A 145 -15.61 -13.15 -4.69
CA LYS A 145 -14.27 -13.62 -5.10
C LYS A 145 -13.46 -12.57 -5.86
N ASP A 146 -14.10 -11.54 -6.39
CA ASP A 146 -13.44 -10.49 -7.17
C ASP A 146 -14.12 -9.13 -6.89
N ILE A 147 -13.33 -8.06 -6.92
CA ILE A 147 -13.80 -6.68 -6.77
C ILE A 147 -14.81 -6.28 -7.85
N ASP A 148 -14.80 -6.95 -8.99
CA ASP A 148 -15.75 -6.72 -10.07
C ASP A 148 -17.22 -6.98 -9.66
N TYR A 149 -17.44 -7.87 -8.68
CA TYR A 149 -18.76 -8.19 -8.16
C TYR A 149 -19.22 -7.26 -7.02
N LEU A 150 -18.34 -6.39 -6.52
CA LEU A 150 -18.70 -5.38 -5.54
C LEU A 150 -19.42 -4.22 -6.22
N ASP A 151 -20.54 -3.78 -5.67
CA ASP A 151 -21.17 -2.53 -6.06
C ASP A 151 -20.51 -1.32 -5.37
N TYR A 152 -20.72 -0.11 -5.89
CA TYR A 152 -20.13 1.11 -5.34
C TYR A 152 -20.55 1.39 -3.89
N LYS A 153 -21.79 1.05 -3.52
CA LYS A 153 -22.31 1.23 -2.17
C LYS A 153 -21.63 0.30 -1.17
N THR A 154 -21.38 -0.94 -1.57
CA THR A 154 -20.65 -1.92 -0.75
C THR A 154 -19.17 -1.53 -0.62
N MET A 155 -18.54 -1.04 -1.70
CA MET A 155 -17.19 -0.50 -1.63
C MET A 155 -17.06 0.62 -0.61
N LEU A 156 -17.93 1.61 -0.67
CA LEU A 156 -17.93 2.72 0.28
C LEU A 156 -18.16 2.26 1.72
N LYS A 157 -19.09 1.32 1.94
CA LYS A 157 -19.34 0.76 3.28
C LYS A 157 -18.14 -0.01 3.84
N VAL A 158 -17.42 -0.77 3.01
CA VAL A 158 -16.20 -1.48 3.43
C VAL A 158 -15.14 -0.48 3.83
N THR A 159 -14.90 0.55 3.02
CA THR A 159 -13.88 1.56 3.28
C THR A 159 -14.18 2.40 4.53
N LEU A 160 -15.46 2.68 4.83
CA LEU A 160 -15.86 3.43 6.04
C LEU A 160 -15.85 2.58 7.33
N LYS A 161 -15.72 1.25 7.22
CA LYS A 161 -15.63 0.35 8.38
C LYS A 161 -14.20 0.04 8.84
N ILE A 162 -13.21 0.50 8.08
CA ILE A 162 -11.80 0.44 8.45
C ILE A 162 -11.47 1.62 9.36
#